data_c1890b7b7714f1353ed604e6f70e80a2
#
_entry.id   c1890b7b7714f1353ed604e6f70e80a2
#
_cell.length_a   1.000
_cell.length_b   1.000
_cell.length_c   1.000
_cell.angle_alpha   90.00
_cell.angle_beta   90.00
_cell.angle_gamma   90.00
#
_symmetry.space_group_name_H-M   'P 1'
#
loop_
_entity.id
_entity.type
_entity.pdbx_description
1 polymer ?
#
loop_
_entity_poly.entity_id
_entity_poly.type
_entity_poly.pdbx_seq_one_letter_code
_entity_poly.pdbx_strand_id
1 'polypeptide(L)'
;MFGNEKLENHEIPEVYGSIKPTAIHVPIEALLSEHFELITTELFGPFQVIIKYEDHDLSIVMTALEKIRMNLTAAVVSNDLQFQQKILGNTVNGTTYAGMRARTTGAPQNHWFGPSGDPRSAGIGTPEAIINTWSGHREIIHDVGPIKSDWEIPESQ
;
A
#
# COMPACT_ATOMS: atom_id res chain seq x y z
N MET A 1 22.76 9.52 -7.04
CA MET A 1 21.47 10.11 -7.48
C MET A 1 21.48 10.12 -8.99
N PHE A 2 20.37 9.80 -9.61
CA PHE A 2 20.14 9.86 -11.05
C PHE A 2 18.91 10.75 -11.29
N GLY A 3 18.95 11.59 -12.33
CA GLY A 3 17.89 12.58 -12.60
C GLY A 3 18.02 13.84 -11.75
N ASN A 4 16.93 14.33 -11.18
CA ASN A 4 16.87 15.57 -10.39
C ASN A 4 17.04 16.86 -11.22
N GLU A 5 16.75 16.79 -12.49
CA GLU A 5 16.78 17.94 -13.38
C GLU A 5 15.37 18.26 -13.86
N LYS A 6 15.12 19.51 -14.20
CA LYS A 6 13.89 19.92 -14.85
C LYS A 6 13.77 19.18 -16.20
N LEU A 7 12.58 18.68 -16.48
CA LEU A 7 12.29 18.15 -17.82
C LEU A 7 12.23 19.31 -18.81
N GLU A 8 12.87 19.15 -19.95
CA GLU A 8 12.90 20.14 -21.02
C GLU A 8 12.21 19.58 -22.27
N ASN A 9 11.77 20.48 -23.15
CA ASN A 9 11.13 20.14 -24.43
C ASN A 9 9.93 19.18 -24.30
N HIS A 10 9.00 19.51 -23.41
CA HIS A 10 7.79 18.73 -23.15
C HIS A 10 6.53 19.59 -23.32
N GLU A 11 5.37 18.91 -23.45
CA GLU A 11 4.08 19.54 -23.60
C GLU A 11 3.28 19.68 -22.28
N ILE A 12 3.90 19.35 -21.14
CA ILE A 12 3.27 19.47 -19.82
C ILE A 12 3.09 20.96 -19.50
N PRO A 13 1.88 21.42 -19.16
CA PRO A 13 1.63 22.82 -18.79
C PRO A 13 2.51 23.24 -17.60
N GLU A 14 3.02 24.48 -17.65
CA GLU A 14 3.94 25.00 -16.63
C GLU A 14 3.37 25.02 -15.21
N VAL A 15 2.05 25.05 -15.06
CA VAL A 15 1.37 24.97 -13.76
C VAL A 15 1.64 23.64 -13.03
N TYR A 16 1.98 22.59 -13.77
CA TYR A 16 2.42 21.30 -13.22
C TYR A 16 3.95 21.27 -13.22
N GLY A 17 4.53 20.95 -12.09
CA GLY A 17 5.97 20.68 -12.04
C GLY A 17 6.36 19.53 -12.98
N SER A 18 7.50 19.62 -13.62
CA SER A 18 8.03 18.55 -14.47
C SER A 18 9.49 18.29 -14.15
N ILE A 19 9.82 17.06 -13.82
CA ILE A 19 11.18 16.60 -13.56
C ILE A 19 11.50 15.38 -14.41
N LYS A 20 12.77 15.22 -14.75
CA LYS A 20 13.26 13.99 -15.34
C LYS A 20 13.05 12.82 -14.37
N PRO A 21 12.82 11.59 -14.85
CA PRO A 21 12.80 10.42 -13.99
C PRO A 21 14.00 10.41 -13.04
N THR A 22 13.72 10.31 -11.75
CA THR A 22 14.72 10.51 -10.71
C THR A 22 14.79 9.28 -9.81
N ALA A 23 16.00 8.83 -9.55
CA ALA A 23 16.25 7.75 -8.59
C ALA A 23 17.34 8.18 -7.60
N ILE A 24 17.13 7.91 -6.33
CA ILE A 24 18.13 8.13 -5.29
C ILE A 24 18.51 6.80 -4.63
N HIS A 25 19.80 6.65 -4.41
CA HIS A 25 20.31 5.55 -3.59
C HIS A 25 20.38 6.01 -2.13
N VAL A 26 19.73 5.25 -1.27
CA VAL A 26 19.70 5.49 0.18
C VAL A 26 20.42 4.31 0.86
N PRO A 27 21.34 4.55 1.78
CA PRO A 27 21.99 3.46 2.53
C PRO A 27 20.98 2.79 3.45
N ILE A 28 21.16 1.47 3.67
CA ILE A 28 20.19 0.66 4.43
C ILE A 28 20.03 1.14 5.87
N GLU A 29 21.07 1.67 6.47
CA GLU A 29 21.08 2.18 7.85
C GLU A 29 20.08 3.33 8.03
N ALA A 30 19.77 4.04 6.96
CA ALA A 30 18.77 5.11 7.00
C ALA A 30 17.35 4.60 7.28
N LEU A 31 17.06 3.33 6.98
CA LEU A 31 15.80 2.69 7.36
C LEU A 31 15.65 2.50 8.88
N LEU A 32 16.74 2.56 9.63
CA LEU A 32 16.76 2.45 11.09
C LEU A 32 16.79 3.82 11.78
N SER A 33 16.80 4.90 11.00
CA SER A 33 16.94 6.26 11.48
C SER A 33 15.60 6.99 11.62
N GLU A 34 15.66 8.21 12.13
CA GLU A 34 14.54 9.15 12.16
C GLU A 34 14.01 9.55 10.77
N HIS A 35 14.78 9.27 9.72
CA HIS A 35 14.41 9.55 8.34
C HIS A 35 13.51 8.47 7.70
N PHE A 36 13.13 7.42 8.44
CA PHE A 36 12.32 6.31 7.92
C PHE A 36 11.06 6.80 7.20
N GLU A 37 10.27 7.64 7.85
CA GLU A 37 9.02 8.18 7.26
C GLU A 37 9.28 8.98 5.98
N LEU A 38 10.34 9.77 5.95
CA LEU A 38 10.73 10.54 4.76
C LEU A 38 11.11 9.61 3.59
N ILE A 39 11.84 8.54 3.87
CA ILE A 39 12.34 7.59 2.86
C ILE A 39 11.19 6.74 2.29
N THR A 40 10.20 6.40 3.11
CA THR A 40 9.11 5.48 2.77
C THR A 40 7.82 6.18 2.37
N THR A 41 7.75 7.50 2.43
CA THR A 41 6.60 8.26 1.94
C THR A 41 6.54 8.20 0.41
N GLU A 42 5.42 7.72 -0.12
CA GLU A 42 5.20 7.65 -1.55
C GLU A 42 5.13 9.04 -2.18
N LEU A 43 5.96 9.26 -3.20
CA LEU A 43 5.93 10.46 -4.02
C LEU A 43 5.24 10.13 -5.35
N PHE A 44 4.09 10.77 -5.61
CA PHE A 44 3.38 10.62 -6.88
C PHE A 44 4.10 11.38 -7.98
N GLY A 45 4.97 10.69 -8.69
CA GLY A 45 5.76 11.26 -9.76
C GLY A 45 6.84 10.28 -10.26
N PRO A 46 7.67 10.70 -11.22
CA PRO A 46 8.74 9.88 -11.79
C PRO A 46 9.95 9.80 -10.83
N PHE A 47 9.71 9.35 -9.62
CA PHE A 47 10.69 9.29 -8.55
C PHE A 47 10.78 7.89 -7.93
N GLN A 48 11.98 7.46 -7.59
CA GLN A 48 12.24 6.14 -7.02
C GLN A 48 13.35 6.19 -5.96
N VAL A 49 13.11 5.51 -4.85
CA VAL A 49 14.15 5.23 -3.84
C VAL A 49 14.72 3.84 -4.09
N ILE A 50 16.04 3.72 -4.08
CA ILE A 50 16.77 2.46 -4.26
C ILE A 50 17.60 2.21 -3.01
N ILE A 51 17.42 1.03 -2.42
CA ILE A 51 18.20 0.57 -1.27
C ILE A 51 18.87 -0.74 -1.65
N LYS A 52 20.19 -0.77 -1.54
CA LYS A 52 20.97 -2.00 -1.68
C LYS A 52 21.18 -2.63 -0.31
N TYR A 53 21.12 -3.93 -0.25
CA TYR A 53 21.35 -4.69 0.98
C TYR A 53 22.04 -6.01 0.68
N GLU A 54 22.72 -6.56 1.67
CA GLU A 54 23.32 -7.88 1.62
C GLU A 54 22.41 -8.90 2.32
N ASP A 55 22.63 -10.18 2.12
CA ASP A 55 21.77 -11.24 2.66
C ASP A 55 21.59 -11.15 4.18
N HIS A 56 22.60 -10.69 4.91
CA HIS A 56 22.54 -10.53 6.36
C HIS A 56 21.65 -9.34 6.80
N ASP A 57 21.38 -8.40 5.91
CA ASP A 57 20.54 -7.22 6.18
C ASP A 57 19.05 -7.46 5.86
N LEU A 58 18.70 -8.62 5.32
CA LEU A 58 17.34 -8.92 4.89
C LEU A 58 16.32 -8.71 6.02
N SER A 59 16.70 -8.94 7.27
CA SER A 59 15.82 -8.67 8.42
C SER A 59 15.46 -7.20 8.59
N ILE A 60 16.37 -6.29 8.25
CA ILE A 60 16.12 -4.84 8.27
C ILE A 60 15.11 -4.49 7.19
N VAL A 61 15.28 -5.05 5.99
CA VAL A 61 14.34 -4.85 4.87
C VAL A 61 12.94 -5.35 5.25
N MET A 62 12.82 -6.55 5.83
CA MET A 62 11.54 -7.12 6.24
C MET A 62 10.87 -6.26 7.32
N THR A 63 11.64 -5.77 8.30
CA THR A 63 11.12 -4.84 9.32
C THR A 63 10.65 -3.53 8.71
N ALA A 64 11.37 -3.01 7.73
CA ALA A 64 10.97 -1.79 7.02
C ALA A 64 9.67 -2.00 6.25
N LEU A 65 9.54 -3.10 5.51
CA LEU A 65 8.31 -3.45 4.78
C LEU A 65 7.10 -3.58 5.72
N GLU A 66 7.28 -4.16 6.91
CA GLU A 66 6.23 -4.26 7.92
C GLU A 66 5.82 -2.89 8.48
N LYS A 67 6.75 -1.96 8.63
CA LYS A 67 6.48 -0.61 9.14
C LYS A 67 5.83 0.33 8.12
N ILE A 68 5.95 0.07 6.84
CA ILE A 68 5.30 0.87 5.79
C ILE A 68 3.79 0.78 5.97
N ARG A 69 3.11 1.93 5.97
CA ARG A 69 1.67 2.00 6.28
C ARG A 69 0.76 1.67 5.11
N MET A 70 1.22 1.94 3.88
CA MET A 70 0.42 1.78 2.66
C MET A 70 0.93 0.59 1.86
N ASN A 71 0.29 -0.56 2.03
CA ASN A 71 0.72 -1.83 1.47
C ASN A 71 -0.21 -2.31 0.34
N LEU A 72 -0.38 -1.49 -0.71
CA LEU A 72 -1.25 -1.84 -1.83
C LEU A 72 -0.63 -2.95 -2.68
N THR A 73 0.54 -2.70 -3.25
CA THR A 73 1.16 -3.62 -4.21
C THR A 73 2.64 -3.82 -3.86
N ALA A 74 3.09 -5.05 -4.03
CA ALA A 74 4.51 -5.40 -3.95
C ALA A 74 4.93 -6.29 -5.13
N ALA A 75 6.24 -6.42 -5.31
CA ALA A 75 6.82 -7.39 -6.24
C ALA A 75 8.08 -8.02 -5.65
N VAL A 76 8.24 -9.31 -5.86
CA VAL A 76 9.49 -10.03 -5.60
C VAL A 76 9.99 -10.67 -6.89
N VAL A 77 11.11 -10.16 -7.40
CA VAL A 77 11.73 -10.62 -8.65
C VAL A 77 12.95 -11.47 -8.31
N SER A 78 12.82 -12.78 -8.41
CA SER A 78 13.88 -13.74 -8.10
C SER A 78 13.64 -15.06 -8.84
N ASN A 79 14.71 -15.81 -9.10
CA ASN A 79 14.65 -17.20 -9.54
C ASN A 79 14.72 -18.17 -8.35
N ASP A 80 15.08 -17.69 -7.17
CA ASP A 80 15.12 -18.49 -5.96
C ASP A 80 13.72 -18.60 -5.34
N LEU A 81 13.14 -19.78 -5.41
CA LEU A 81 11.82 -20.07 -4.86
C LEU A 81 11.77 -19.96 -3.32
N GLN A 82 12.87 -20.30 -2.65
CA GLN A 82 12.93 -20.21 -1.18
C GLN A 82 12.93 -18.75 -0.74
N PHE A 83 13.69 -17.91 -1.45
CA PHE A 83 13.68 -16.47 -1.24
C PHE A 83 12.29 -15.88 -1.51
N GLN A 84 11.65 -16.24 -2.64
CA GLN A 84 10.28 -15.81 -2.94
C GLN A 84 9.31 -16.20 -1.81
N GLN A 85 9.32 -17.44 -1.36
CA GLN A 85 8.47 -17.93 -0.27
C GLN A 85 8.69 -17.15 1.03
N LYS A 86 9.94 -16.85 1.35
CA LYS A 86 10.29 -16.06 2.52
C LYS A 86 9.69 -14.64 2.44
N ILE A 87 9.81 -13.98 1.31
CA ILE A 87 9.24 -12.63 1.12
C ILE A 87 7.71 -12.68 1.18
N LEU A 88 7.08 -13.59 0.43
CA LEU A 88 5.62 -13.73 0.37
C LEU A 88 5.00 -14.05 1.75
N GLY A 89 5.67 -14.87 2.54
CA GLY A 89 5.20 -15.24 3.87
C GLY A 89 5.35 -14.15 4.93
N ASN A 90 6.07 -13.07 4.63
CA ASN A 90 6.38 -12.00 5.58
C ASN A 90 5.99 -10.59 5.07
N THR A 91 5.17 -10.50 4.04
CA THR A 91 4.62 -9.24 3.54
C THR A 91 3.11 -9.23 3.62
N VAL A 92 2.53 -8.04 3.72
CA VAL A 92 1.08 -7.83 3.97
C VAL A 92 0.39 -7.05 2.84
N ASN A 93 1.02 -6.94 1.69
CA ASN A 93 0.45 -6.21 0.56
C ASN A 93 -0.82 -6.89 0.04
N GLY A 94 -1.81 -6.09 -0.35
CA GLY A 94 -3.07 -6.60 -0.90
C GLY A 94 -2.86 -7.42 -2.17
N THR A 95 -1.87 -7.04 -3.00
CA THR A 95 -1.45 -7.82 -4.16
C THR A 95 0.07 -7.89 -4.22
N THR A 96 0.61 -9.08 -4.37
CA THR A 96 2.05 -9.28 -4.55
C THR A 96 2.31 -10.08 -5.81
N TYR A 97 3.12 -9.52 -6.69
CA TYR A 97 3.61 -10.22 -7.89
C TYR A 97 4.92 -10.93 -7.56
N ALA A 98 5.06 -12.17 -7.98
CA ALA A 98 6.24 -12.97 -7.73
C ALA A 98 6.82 -13.58 -9.01
N GLY A 99 8.14 -13.66 -9.11
CA GLY A 99 8.87 -14.28 -10.19
C GLY A 99 9.51 -13.32 -11.18
N MET A 100 9.98 -13.83 -12.32
CA MET A 100 10.76 -13.06 -13.29
C MET A 100 10.02 -11.88 -13.93
N ARG A 101 8.71 -11.96 -13.99
CA ARG A 101 7.86 -10.92 -14.60
C ARG A 101 7.06 -10.14 -13.55
N ALA A 102 7.48 -10.23 -12.29
CA ALA A 102 6.85 -9.47 -11.22
C ALA A 102 6.94 -7.97 -11.50
N ARG A 103 5.86 -7.26 -11.20
CA ARG A 103 5.72 -5.82 -11.44
C ARG A 103 4.76 -5.23 -10.41
N THR A 104 4.89 -3.95 -10.16
CA THR A 104 4.00 -3.18 -9.28
C THR A 104 3.19 -2.14 -10.05
N THR A 105 2.80 -2.46 -11.28
CA THR A 105 1.99 -1.56 -12.10
C THR A 105 0.55 -1.55 -11.65
N GLY A 106 -0.12 -0.42 -11.89
CA GLY A 106 -1.48 -0.16 -11.48
C GLY A 106 -2.47 -1.28 -11.82
N ALA A 107 -3.60 -1.24 -11.19
CA ALA A 107 -4.61 -2.29 -11.15
C ALA A 107 -4.96 -2.87 -12.53
N PRO A 108 -4.41 -4.03 -12.94
CA PRO A 108 -4.99 -4.74 -14.06
C PRO A 108 -6.41 -5.12 -13.69
N GLN A 109 -7.30 -5.10 -14.66
CA GLN A 109 -8.67 -5.56 -14.47
C GLN A 109 -8.67 -6.99 -13.87
N ASN A 110 -9.55 -7.23 -12.92
CA ASN A 110 -9.75 -8.51 -12.24
C ASN A 110 -8.65 -8.91 -11.23
N HIS A 111 -7.71 -8.05 -10.91
CA HIS A 111 -6.82 -8.28 -9.78
C HIS A 111 -7.40 -7.67 -8.51
N TRP A 112 -7.24 -8.37 -7.41
CA TRP A 112 -7.62 -7.86 -6.10
C TRP A 112 -6.61 -6.80 -5.63
N PHE A 113 -7.10 -5.61 -5.34
CA PHE A 113 -6.36 -4.54 -4.67
C PHE A 113 -7.19 -4.09 -3.48
N GLY A 114 -7.43 -4.98 -2.56
CA GLY A 114 -8.26 -4.73 -1.41
C GLY A 114 -7.52 -4.94 -0.10
N PRO A 115 -8.24 -4.82 1.02
CA PRO A 115 -7.68 -5.09 2.33
C PRO A 115 -7.10 -6.51 2.40
N SER A 116 -5.91 -6.63 2.95
CA SER A 116 -5.19 -7.89 3.15
C SER A 116 -5.35 -8.45 4.57
N GLY A 117 -6.46 -8.22 5.23
CA GLY A 117 -6.63 -8.54 6.65
C GLY A 117 -6.01 -7.53 7.60
N ASP A 118 -5.17 -6.65 7.07
CA ASP A 118 -4.64 -5.47 7.72
C ASP A 118 -5.12 -4.25 6.92
N PRO A 119 -5.67 -3.20 7.53
CA PRO A 119 -6.30 -2.07 6.83
C PRO A 119 -5.31 -1.14 6.12
N ARG A 120 -4.17 -1.64 5.68
CA ARG A 120 -3.11 -0.88 4.99
C ARG A 120 -3.30 -0.78 3.48
N SER A 121 -4.25 -1.49 2.90
CA SER A 121 -4.50 -1.49 1.45
C SER A 121 -5.77 -0.73 1.09
N ALA A 122 -5.73 -0.06 -0.05
CA ALA A 122 -6.93 0.54 -0.63
C ALA A 122 -7.81 -0.52 -1.32
N GLY A 123 -9.11 -0.36 -1.27
CA GLY A 123 -10.06 -1.25 -1.93
C GLY A 123 -10.34 -0.83 -3.37
N ILE A 124 -9.55 -1.36 -4.29
CA ILE A 124 -9.72 -1.16 -5.73
C ILE A 124 -9.54 -2.49 -6.48
N GLY A 125 -9.82 -2.50 -7.76
CA GLY A 125 -9.53 -3.63 -8.66
C GLY A 125 -10.68 -4.61 -8.84
N THR A 126 -11.53 -4.81 -7.84
CA THR A 126 -12.75 -5.61 -7.93
C THR A 126 -13.92 -4.93 -7.21
N PRO A 127 -15.18 -5.19 -7.61
CA PRO A 127 -16.34 -4.65 -6.89
C PRO A 127 -16.33 -5.01 -5.40
N GLU A 128 -15.92 -6.22 -5.06
CA GLU A 128 -15.85 -6.71 -3.69
C GLU A 128 -14.81 -5.94 -2.86
N ALA A 129 -13.63 -5.68 -3.42
CA ALA A 129 -12.60 -4.87 -2.77
C ALA A 129 -13.10 -3.45 -2.46
N ILE A 130 -13.82 -2.85 -3.42
CA ILE A 130 -14.43 -1.52 -3.25
C ILE A 130 -15.48 -1.56 -2.13
N ILE A 131 -16.37 -2.54 -2.16
CA ILE A 131 -17.42 -2.68 -1.15
C ILE A 131 -16.81 -2.84 0.25
N ASN A 132 -15.83 -3.73 0.41
CA ASN A 132 -15.24 -4.00 1.71
C ASN A 132 -14.43 -2.84 2.29
N THR A 133 -13.91 -1.95 1.44
CA THR A 133 -13.08 -0.82 1.88
C THR A 133 -13.89 0.47 2.04
N TRP A 134 -14.83 0.73 1.14
CA TRP A 134 -15.51 2.03 1.05
C TRP A 134 -16.95 2.02 1.59
N SER A 135 -17.44 0.87 2.05
CA SER A 135 -18.75 0.77 2.68
C SER A 135 -18.68 0.06 4.03
N GLY A 136 -19.59 0.42 4.91
CA GLY A 136 -19.77 -0.23 6.20
C GLY A 136 -21.12 -0.94 6.27
N HIS A 137 -21.19 -2.02 7.04
CA HIS A 137 -22.47 -2.63 7.36
C HIS A 137 -23.33 -1.64 8.17
N ARG A 138 -24.57 -1.49 7.76
CA ARG A 138 -25.58 -0.73 8.49
C ARG A 138 -26.83 -1.58 8.62
N GLU A 139 -27.24 -1.82 9.84
CA GLU A 139 -28.49 -2.49 10.15
C GLU A 139 -29.52 -1.46 10.59
N ILE A 140 -30.74 -1.57 10.06
CA ILE A 140 -31.87 -0.74 10.45
C ILE A 140 -32.96 -1.69 10.89
N ILE A 141 -33.31 -1.63 12.17
CA ILE A 141 -34.38 -2.42 12.75
C ILE A 141 -35.56 -1.46 12.91
N HIS A 142 -36.67 -1.82 12.26
CA HIS A 142 -37.92 -1.09 12.41
C HIS A 142 -38.78 -1.84 13.45
N ASP A 143 -39.03 -1.17 14.54
CA ASP A 143 -40.03 -1.62 15.49
C ASP A 143 -41.40 -1.14 15.02
N VAL A 144 -42.38 -2.03 15.01
CA VAL A 144 -43.68 -1.79 14.39
C VAL A 144 -44.75 -1.62 15.48
N GLY A 145 -45.35 -0.47 15.52
CA GLY A 145 -46.45 -0.15 16.43
C GLY A 145 -46.49 1.33 16.79
N PRO A 146 -47.59 1.82 17.33
CA PRO A 146 -47.69 3.19 17.79
C PRO A 146 -46.87 3.37 19.07
N ILE A 147 -46.08 4.40 19.13
CA ILE A 147 -45.41 4.84 20.34
C ILE A 147 -46.48 5.37 21.30
N LYS A 148 -46.61 4.76 22.45
CA LYS A 148 -47.55 5.19 23.48
C LYS A 148 -46.89 6.20 24.41
N SER A 149 -47.65 7.17 24.88
CA SER A 149 -47.16 8.22 25.78
C SER A 149 -46.84 7.72 27.22
N ASP A 150 -47.37 6.54 27.53
CA ASP A 150 -47.22 5.86 28.82
C ASP A 150 -46.22 4.69 28.80
N TRP A 151 -45.41 4.59 27.76
CA TRP A 151 -44.42 3.53 27.65
C TRP A 151 -43.24 3.76 28.60
N GLU A 152 -43.06 2.84 29.51
CA GLU A 152 -41.95 2.83 30.44
C GLU A 152 -40.88 1.81 29.98
N ILE A 153 -39.62 2.16 30.18
CA ILE A 153 -38.51 1.23 29.91
C ILE A 153 -38.53 0.15 31.01
N PRO A 154 -38.62 -1.15 30.66
CA PRO A 154 -38.56 -2.20 31.65
C PRO A 154 -37.27 -2.16 32.45
N GLU A 155 -37.33 -2.40 33.75
CA GLU A 155 -36.13 -2.57 34.57
C GLU A 155 -35.28 -3.74 34.05
N SER A 156 -33.97 -3.57 34.04
CA SER A 156 -33.04 -4.64 33.67
C SER A 156 -33.11 -5.76 34.72
N GLN A 157 -33.28 -6.97 34.24
CA GLN A 157 -33.24 -8.19 35.06
C GLN A 157 -31.81 -8.56 35.41
#